data_8ad6b36c22729cc3728e9695f2b97dbc
#
_entry.id   8ad6b36c22729cc3728e9695f2b97dbc
#
_cell.length_a   1.000
_cell.length_b   1.000
_cell.length_c   1.000
_cell.angle_alpha   90.00
_cell.angle_beta   90.00
_cell.angle_gamma   90.00
#
_symmetry.space_group_name_H-M   'P 1'
#
loop_
_entity.id
_entity.type
_entity.pdbx_description
1 polymer ?
#
loop_
_entity_poly.entity_id
_entity_poly.type
_entity_poly.pdbx_seq_one_letter_code
_entity_poly.pdbx_strand_id
1 'polypeptide(L)'
;MKLYDKLPLKKAYYRIFTGMIMIPLLLVLVLSLVTLGKQYRDQAIENIRGVQQGVAGEIQSDVGFMSMRLSQVTNVNDNMVIQYVVAMDTADTYARYDARKKLDQAGNLVIEPVKDVVSIGFYMKSGNAIFLKSDIKRSVSEIRQCQWYQDALLSPNSVKIGSYQTIGASDLYLGGGKDQLVLIYALSPNVMIDRSQSVEMVVMYQTTDAGNSIRNYNRNYNRGNNKLGIMQIVDENGTPIFRTEETEPEGTVGYTCVKTPLELGNATWYIESYIKTSELMQDFLKIAGIILLVAALIFALAGYFAGY
;
A
#
# COMPACT_ATOMS: atom_id res chain seq x y z
N MET A 1 -31.83 57.78 10.81
CA MET A 1 -31.08 59.02 10.77
C MET A 1 -31.11 59.79 12.09
N LYS A 2 -31.31 59.12 13.25
CA LYS A 2 -31.37 59.76 14.59
C LYS A 2 -30.21 59.41 15.52
N LEU A 3 -29.17 58.70 15.07
CA LEU A 3 -28.03 58.30 15.90
C LEU A 3 -26.86 59.30 15.82
N TYR A 4 -26.86 60.22 14.87
CA TYR A 4 -25.75 61.16 14.63
C TYR A 4 -25.83 62.47 15.43
N ASP A 5 -27.00 62.83 15.95
CA ASP A 5 -27.22 64.11 16.61
C ASP A 5 -26.67 64.23 18.07
N LYS A 6 -26.12 63.13 18.64
CA LYS A 6 -25.66 63.14 20.05
C LYS A 6 -24.14 62.93 20.23
N LEU A 7 -23.37 62.81 19.15
CA LEU A 7 -21.94 62.62 19.27
C LEU A 7 -21.20 63.88 18.80
N PRO A 8 -20.19 64.40 19.54
CA PRO A 8 -19.36 65.50 19.06
C PRO A 8 -18.76 65.11 17.71
N LEU A 9 -18.85 65.99 16.74
CA LEU A 9 -18.50 65.82 15.32
C LEU A 9 -17.17 65.07 15.15
N LYS A 10 -16.22 65.33 15.98
CA LYS A 10 -14.90 64.70 16.03
C LYS A 10 -14.98 63.19 16.31
N LYS A 11 -15.81 62.75 17.27
CA LYS A 11 -15.99 61.32 17.61
C LYS A 11 -16.77 60.57 16.51
N ALA A 12 -17.72 61.19 15.86
CA ALA A 12 -18.42 60.63 14.70
C ALA A 12 -17.48 60.39 13.54
N TYR A 13 -16.61 61.35 13.21
CA TYR A 13 -15.62 61.26 12.15
C TYR A 13 -14.59 60.12 12.44
N TYR A 14 -14.07 60.00 13.63
CA TYR A 14 -13.14 58.92 14.01
C TYR A 14 -13.80 57.53 13.87
N ARG A 15 -15.06 57.37 14.27
CA ARG A 15 -15.77 56.07 14.14
C ARG A 15 -16.01 55.68 12.67
N ILE A 16 -16.39 56.62 11.83
CA ILE A 16 -16.59 56.40 10.40
C ILE A 16 -15.25 56.04 9.75
N PHE A 17 -14.20 56.79 10.05
CA PHE A 17 -12.86 56.55 9.50
C PHE A 17 -12.27 55.21 9.98
N THR A 18 -12.41 54.88 11.26
CA THR A 18 -11.99 53.57 11.78
C THR A 18 -12.78 52.45 11.15
N GLY A 19 -14.08 52.57 11.02
CA GLY A 19 -14.91 51.56 10.34
C GLY A 19 -14.52 51.38 8.88
N MET A 20 -14.20 52.46 8.18
CA MET A 20 -13.82 52.45 6.75
C MET A 20 -12.49 51.71 6.52
N ILE A 21 -11.58 51.70 7.50
CA ILE A 21 -10.32 50.96 7.42
C ILE A 21 -10.48 49.55 7.95
N MET A 22 -11.25 49.35 9.02
CA MET A 22 -11.36 48.07 9.71
C MET A 22 -12.14 47.01 8.89
N ILE A 23 -13.18 47.46 8.17
CA ILE A 23 -14.00 46.51 7.36
C ILE A 23 -13.17 45.89 6.23
N PRO A 24 -12.43 46.64 5.37
CA PRO A 24 -11.58 46.04 4.36
C PRO A 24 -10.47 45.16 4.95
N LEU A 25 -9.88 45.57 6.07
CA LEU A 25 -8.81 44.82 6.71
C LEU A 25 -9.32 43.48 7.27
N LEU A 26 -10.49 43.46 7.86
CA LEU A 26 -11.15 42.23 8.31
C LEU A 26 -11.50 41.30 7.13
N LEU A 27 -11.96 41.87 6.03
CA LEU A 27 -12.27 41.12 4.81
C LEU A 27 -11.00 40.50 4.22
N VAL A 28 -9.90 41.25 4.14
CA VAL A 28 -8.59 40.73 3.70
C VAL A 28 -8.09 39.63 4.65
N LEU A 29 -8.24 39.80 5.96
CA LEU A 29 -7.87 38.79 6.94
C LEU A 29 -8.64 37.48 6.73
N VAL A 30 -9.96 37.57 6.58
CA VAL A 30 -10.81 36.36 6.36
C VAL A 30 -10.43 35.67 5.06
N LEU A 31 -10.27 36.42 3.95
CA LEU A 31 -9.84 35.86 2.67
C LEU A 31 -8.47 35.20 2.76
N SER A 32 -7.52 35.84 3.47
CA SER A 32 -6.18 35.28 3.69
C SER A 32 -6.22 33.99 4.49
N LEU A 33 -7.02 33.92 5.56
CA LEU A 33 -7.17 32.71 6.38
C LEU A 33 -7.81 31.57 5.56
N VAL A 34 -8.83 31.85 4.75
CA VAL A 34 -9.45 30.83 3.88
C VAL A 34 -8.44 30.32 2.87
N THR A 35 -7.68 31.21 2.23
CA THR A 35 -6.66 30.83 1.22
C THR A 35 -5.53 30.01 1.86
N LEU A 36 -5.02 30.45 3.00
CA LEU A 36 -4.00 29.74 3.77
C LEU A 36 -4.51 28.35 4.21
N GLY A 37 -5.74 28.26 4.69
CA GLY A 37 -6.33 27.00 5.10
C GLY A 37 -6.40 25.99 3.95
N LYS A 38 -6.79 26.47 2.75
CA LYS A 38 -6.79 25.64 1.55
C LYS A 38 -5.38 25.18 1.17
N GLN A 39 -4.41 26.09 1.16
CA GLN A 39 -3.01 25.76 0.84
C GLN A 39 -2.43 24.75 1.84
N TYR A 40 -2.68 24.91 3.12
CA TYR A 40 -2.23 23.97 4.16
C TYR A 40 -2.82 22.57 3.95
N ARG A 41 -4.11 22.50 3.65
CA ARG A 41 -4.78 21.23 3.36
C ARG A 41 -4.18 20.56 2.13
N ASP A 42 -4.04 21.30 1.04
CA ASP A 42 -3.52 20.77 -0.23
C ASP A 42 -2.08 20.28 -0.06
N GLN A 43 -1.24 21.03 0.66
CA GLN A 43 0.13 20.65 0.97
C GLN A 43 0.20 19.40 1.87
N ALA A 44 -0.67 19.29 2.86
CA ALA A 44 -0.73 18.11 3.72
C ALA A 44 -1.15 16.85 2.92
N ILE A 45 -2.12 16.98 2.03
CA ILE A 45 -2.54 15.90 1.13
C ILE A 45 -1.39 15.48 0.20
N GLU A 46 -0.66 16.45 -0.35
CA GLU A 46 0.48 16.17 -1.24
C GLU A 46 1.63 15.48 -0.52
N ASN A 47 1.91 15.86 0.72
CA ASN A 47 2.90 15.18 1.57
C ASN A 47 2.51 13.71 1.81
N ILE A 48 1.23 13.44 2.09
CA ILE A 48 0.73 12.08 2.27
C ILE A 48 0.86 11.28 0.97
N ARG A 49 0.51 11.89 -0.16
CA ARG A 49 0.66 11.27 -1.48
C ARG A 49 2.12 10.95 -1.78
N GLY A 50 3.05 11.82 -1.45
CA GLY A 50 4.49 11.58 -1.57
C GLY A 50 4.95 10.36 -0.77
N VAL A 51 4.44 10.19 0.46
CA VAL A 51 4.71 9.00 1.28
C VAL A 51 4.11 7.74 0.65
N GLN A 52 2.86 7.81 0.20
CA GLN A 52 2.21 6.68 -0.47
C GLN A 52 2.96 6.27 -1.74
N GLN A 53 3.45 7.23 -2.53
CA GLN A 53 4.28 6.98 -3.71
C GLN A 53 5.61 6.29 -3.34
N GLY A 54 6.23 6.70 -2.23
CA GLY A 54 7.43 6.02 -1.70
C GLY A 54 7.16 4.56 -1.36
N VAL A 55 6.07 4.28 -0.64
CA VAL A 55 5.63 2.92 -0.31
C VAL A 55 5.29 2.14 -1.57
N ALA A 56 4.57 2.74 -2.52
CA ALA A 56 4.24 2.11 -3.78
C ALA A 56 5.49 1.71 -4.55
N GLY A 57 6.48 2.60 -4.65
CA GLY A 57 7.75 2.33 -5.33
C GLY A 57 8.54 1.19 -4.67
N GLU A 58 8.56 1.10 -3.35
CA GLU A 58 9.19 0.01 -2.62
C GLU A 58 8.50 -1.33 -2.93
N ILE A 59 7.17 -1.39 -2.82
CA ILE A 59 6.40 -2.60 -3.14
C ILE A 59 6.59 -3.00 -4.61
N GLN A 60 6.54 -2.05 -5.55
CA GLN A 60 6.76 -2.31 -6.97
C GLN A 60 8.15 -2.86 -7.25
N SER A 61 9.16 -2.32 -6.59
CA SER A 61 10.54 -2.80 -6.71
C SER A 61 10.69 -4.24 -6.23
N ASP A 62 10.12 -4.56 -5.07
CA ASP A 62 10.14 -5.91 -4.52
C ASP A 62 9.41 -6.89 -5.41
N VAL A 63 8.21 -6.52 -5.87
CA VAL A 63 7.41 -7.35 -6.79
C VAL A 63 8.15 -7.57 -8.11
N GLY A 64 8.78 -6.53 -8.64
CA GLY A 64 9.59 -6.62 -9.87
C GLY A 64 10.80 -7.56 -9.69
N PHE A 65 11.50 -7.45 -8.57
CA PHE A 65 12.61 -8.32 -8.23
C PHE A 65 12.18 -9.78 -8.11
N MET A 66 11.07 -10.06 -7.42
CA MET A 66 10.55 -11.41 -7.24
C MET A 66 10.03 -12.01 -8.55
N SER A 67 9.37 -11.21 -9.38
CA SER A 67 8.94 -11.62 -10.72
C SER A 67 10.13 -12.02 -11.60
N MET A 68 11.20 -11.24 -11.55
CA MET A 68 12.45 -11.58 -12.26
C MET A 68 13.06 -12.89 -11.72
N ARG A 69 13.07 -13.09 -10.41
CA ARG A 69 13.58 -14.32 -9.79
C ARG A 69 12.76 -15.54 -10.18
N LEU A 70 11.43 -15.45 -10.18
CA LEU A 70 10.58 -16.53 -10.64
C LEU A 70 10.84 -16.86 -12.12
N SER A 71 11.02 -15.86 -12.96
CA SER A 71 11.38 -16.05 -14.36
C SER A 71 12.74 -16.74 -14.53
N GLN A 72 13.72 -16.45 -13.67
CA GLN A 72 15.02 -17.14 -13.67
C GLN A 72 14.89 -18.63 -13.28
N VAL A 73 14.05 -18.95 -12.29
CA VAL A 73 13.77 -20.35 -11.90
C VAL A 73 13.18 -21.16 -13.06
N THR A 74 12.42 -20.51 -13.92
CA THR A 74 11.73 -21.16 -15.04
C THR A 74 12.50 -21.15 -16.36
N ASN A 75 13.59 -20.39 -16.46
CA ASN A 75 14.38 -20.30 -17.69
C ASN A 75 15.17 -21.59 -17.92
N VAL A 76 14.74 -22.35 -18.92
CA VAL A 76 15.19 -23.72 -19.21
C VAL A 76 16.64 -23.77 -19.69
N ASN A 77 17.12 -22.73 -20.35
CA ASN A 77 18.44 -22.74 -20.96
C ASN A 77 19.58 -22.70 -19.95
N ASP A 78 19.32 -22.13 -18.77
CA ASP A 78 20.33 -21.93 -17.73
C ASP A 78 20.04 -22.69 -16.42
N ASN A 79 18.83 -23.29 -16.27
CA ASN A 79 18.40 -23.85 -15.00
C ASN A 79 17.90 -25.29 -15.13
N MET A 80 18.63 -26.21 -14.54
CA MET A 80 18.26 -27.62 -14.45
C MET A 80 17.05 -27.89 -13.54
N VAL A 81 16.51 -26.85 -12.84
CA VAL A 81 15.41 -26.98 -11.89
C VAL A 81 14.19 -27.64 -12.51
N ILE A 82 13.72 -27.13 -13.65
CA ILE A 82 12.57 -27.71 -14.35
C ILE A 82 12.84 -29.16 -14.78
N GLN A 83 14.05 -29.48 -15.24
CA GLN A 83 14.41 -30.85 -15.63
C GLN A 83 14.36 -31.81 -14.43
N TYR A 84 14.84 -31.39 -13.27
CA TYR A 84 14.77 -32.19 -12.06
C TYR A 84 13.33 -32.36 -11.56
N VAL A 85 12.51 -31.31 -11.67
CA VAL A 85 11.07 -31.39 -11.35
C VAL A 85 10.37 -32.42 -12.24
N VAL A 86 10.60 -32.38 -13.55
CA VAL A 86 10.05 -33.34 -14.50
C VAL A 86 10.54 -34.76 -14.21
N ALA A 87 11.83 -34.95 -13.91
CA ALA A 87 12.39 -36.23 -13.54
C ALA A 87 11.78 -36.80 -12.25
N MET A 88 11.30 -35.96 -11.33
CA MET A 88 10.58 -36.41 -10.12
C MET A 88 9.19 -36.94 -10.41
N ASP A 89 8.55 -36.56 -11.50
CA ASP A 89 7.21 -37.06 -11.90
C ASP A 89 7.27 -38.47 -12.58
N THR A 90 8.39 -39.17 -12.46
CA THR A 90 8.57 -40.52 -12.98
C THR A 90 8.16 -41.60 -11.96
N ALA A 91 7.86 -42.80 -12.46
CA ALA A 91 7.54 -43.97 -11.65
C ALA A 91 8.78 -44.61 -10.99
N ASP A 92 9.99 -44.33 -11.49
CA ASP A 92 11.25 -44.90 -10.95
C ASP A 92 11.64 -44.22 -9.64
N THR A 93 11.67 -45.00 -8.58
CA THR A 93 11.97 -44.53 -7.21
C THR A 93 13.41 -44.04 -7.09
N TYR A 94 14.38 -44.64 -7.76
CA TYR A 94 15.77 -44.21 -7.68
C TYR A 94 15.99 -42.90 -8.45
N ALA A 95 15.46 -42.81 -9.65
CA ALA A 95 15.50 -41.59 -10.46
C ALA A 95 14.82 -40.40 -9.73
N ARG A 96 13.70 -40.67 -9.05
CA ARG A 96 13.00 -39.69 -8.24
C ARG A 96 13.85 -39.18 -7.06
N TYR A 97 14.52 -40.10 -6.37
CA TYR A 97 15.40 -39.72 -5.24
C TYR A 97 16.61 -38.87 -5.68
N ASP A 98 17.28 -39.29 -6.77
CA ASP A 98 18.41 -38.54 -7.35
C ASP A 98 17.96 -37.14 -7.84
N ALA A 99 16.83 -37.08 -8.56
CA ALA A 99 16.24 -35.83 -9.02
C ALA A 99 15.87 -34.92 -7.84
N ARG A 100 15.29 -35.43 -6.74
CA ARG A 100 14.98 -34.66 -5.53
C ARG A 100 16.23 -34.05 -4.92
N LYS A 101 17.30 -34.84 -4.75
CA LYS A 101 18.55 -34.34 -4.21
C LYS A 101 19.15 -33.21 -5.05
N LYS A 102 19.13 -33.36 -6.38
CA LYS A 102 19.61 -32.33 -7.32
C LYS A 102 18.72 -31.10 -7.33
N LEU A 103 17.40 -31.30 -7.25
CA LEU A 103 16.42 -30.22 -7.14
C LEU A 103 16.62 -29.38 -5.86
N ASP A 104 16.82 -30.04 -4.72
CA ASP A 104 17.08 -29.35 -3.45
C ASP A 104 18.39 -28.54 -3.50
N GLN A 105 19.43 -29.09 -4.12
CA GLN A 105 20.70 -28.36 -4.31
C GLN A 105 20.55 -27.16 -5.25
N ALA A 106 19.92 -27.35 -6.41
CA ALA A 106 19.68 -26.27 -7.37
C ALA A 106 18.71 -25.21 -6.81
N GLY A 107 17.68 -25.67 -6.11
CA GLY A 107 16.69 -24.81 -5.45
C GLY A 107 17.31 -23.93 -4.37
N ASN A 108 18.19 -24.47 -3.54
CA ASN A 108 18.87 -23.68 -2.54
C ASN A 108 19.72 -22.56 -3.16
N LEU A 109 20.44 -22.81 -4.24
CA LEU A 109 21.21 -21.79 -4.94
C LEU A 109 20.35 -20.62 -5.49
N VAL A 110 19.12 -20.91 -5.89
CA VAL A 110 18.21 -19.91 -6.48
C VAL A 110 17.39 -19.20 -5.40
N ILE A 111 17.00 -19.92 -4.35
CA ILE A 111 16.05 -19.46 -3.33
C ILE A 111 16.76 -18.89 -2.10
N GLU A 112 17.94 -19.39 -1.73
CA GLU A 112 18.67 -18.99 -0.54
C GLU A 112 18.98 -17.48 -0.49
N PRO A 113 19.31 -16.82 -1.61
CA PRO A 113 19.50 -15.38 -1.64
C PRO A 113 18.17 -14.59 -1.48
N VAL A 114 17.02 -15.26 -1.62
CA VAL A 114 15.70 -14.61 -1.58
C VAL A 114 15.10 -14.84 -0.20
N LYS A 115 15.21 -13.83 0.65
CA LYS A 115 14.52 -13.80 1.94
C LYS A 115 13.01 -13.85 1.68
N ASP A 116 12.28 -14.42 2.63
CA ASP A 116 10.83 -14.33 2.71
C ASP A 116 10.04 -15.23 1.73
N VAL A 117 10.68 -16.05 0.90
CA VAL A 117 10.00 -17.09 0.14
C VAL A 117 9.62 -18.25 1.07
N VAL A 118 8.33 -18.52 1.18
CA VAL A 118 7.76 -19.63 1.98
C VAL A 118 7.86 -20.93 1.21
N SER A 119 7.47 -20.91 -0.07
CA SER A 119 7.43 -22.08 -0.92
C SER A 119 7.50 -21.70 -2.40
N ILE A 120 8.01 -22.61 -3.21
CA ILE A 120 7.82 -22.61 -4.67
C ILE A 120 7.19 -23.94 -5.06
N GLY A 121 5.99 -23.88 -5.61
CA GLY A 121 5.24 -25.04 -6.10
C GLY A 121 5.34 -25.16 -7.61
N PHE A 122 5.68 -26.37 -8.08
CA PHE A 122 5.64 -26.74 -9.49
C PHE A 122 4.43 -27.62 -9.70
N TYR A 123 3.45 -27.15 -10.43
CA TYR A 123 2.21 -27.84 -10.71
C TYR A 123 2.31 -28.49 -12.08
N MET A 124 2.13 -29.80 -12.11
CA MET A 124 2.28 -30.62 -13.31
C MET A 124 0.95 -30.82 -14.03
N LYS A 125 0.97 -30.99 -15.33
CA LYS A 125 -0.22 -31.40 -16.12
C LYS A 125 -0.80 -32.73 -15.65
N SER A 126 0.03 -33.63 -15.12
CA SER A 126 -0.40 -34.90 -14.51
C SER A 126 -1.31 -34.71 -13.29
N GLY A 127 -1.40 -33.52 -12.73
CA GLY A 127 -2.14 -33.22 -11.49
C GLY A 127 -1.29 -33.38 -10.23
N ASN A 128 0.00 -33.70 -10.36
CA ASN A 128 0.94 -33.71 -9.25
C ASN A 128 1.46 -32.31 -8.96
N ALA A 129 1.94 -32.08 -7.73
CA ALA A 129 2.66 -30.88 -7.36
C ALA A 129 3.95 -31.24 -6.62
N ILE A 130 5.02 -30.50 -6.92
CA ILE A 130 6.35 -30.66 -6.30
C ILE A 130 6.72 -29.31 -5.71
N PHE A 131 7.19 -29.31 -4.46
CA PHE A 131 7.49 -28.09 -3.73
C PHE A 131 8.96 -27.99 -3.37
N LEU A 132 9.47 -26.77 -3.37
CA LEU A 132 10.74 -26.38 -2.75
C LEU A 132 10.45 -25.59 -1.47
N LYS A 133 11.30 -25.75 -0.45
CA LYS A 133 11.17 -25.28 0.93
C LYS A 133 10.03 -25.98 1.68
N SER A 134 8.81 -25.48 1.59
CA SER A 134 7.68 -26.01 2.35
C SER A 134 6.60 -26.52 1.41
N ASP A 135 6.10 -27.71 1.65
CA ASP A 135 4.96 -28.25 0.92
C ASP A 135 3.69 -27.52 1.38
N ILE A 136 2.84 -27.20 0.44
CA ILE A 136 1.54 -26.57 0.70
C ILE A 136 0.46 -27.61 0.49
N LYS A 137 -0.35 -27.86 1.52
CA LYS A 137 -1.41 -28.89 1.54
C LYS A 137 -2.69 -28.48 0.80
N ARG A 138 -2.61 -27.67 -0.22
CA ARG A 138 -3.78 -27.34 -1.05
C ARG A 138 -3.83 -28.29 -2.26
N SER A 139 -5.04 -28.74 -2.59
CA SER A 139 -5.20 -29.59 -3.75
C SER A 139 -4.91 -28.83 -5.06
N VAL A 140 -4.30 -29.51 -6.03
CA VAL A 140 -4.01 -28.92 -7.35
C VAL A 140 -5.29 -28.45 -8.02
N SER A 141 -6.41 -29.15 -7.79
CA SER A 141 -7.73 -28.77 -8.33
C SER A 141 -8.24 -27.44 -7.78
N GLU A 142 -8.01 -27.15 -6.48
CA GLU A 142 -8.38 -25.86 -5.88
C GLU A 142 -7.53 -24.72 -6.44
N ILE A 143 -6.23 -24.95 -6.56
CA ILE A 143 -5.29 -23.95 -7.12
C ILE A 143 -5.64 -23.62 -8.57
N ARG A 144 -6.00 -24.62 -9.37
CA ARG A 144 -6.42 -24.43 -10.77
C ARG A 144 -7.69 -23.58 -10.91
N GLN A 145 -8.54 -23.50 -9.91
CA GLN A 145 -9.76 -22.68 -9.92
C GLN A 145 -9.48 -21.20 -9.60
N CYS A 146 -8.29 -20.87 -9.11
CA CYS A 146 -7.93 -19.49 -8.79
C CYS A 146 -7.81 -18.65 -10.08
N GLN A 147 -8.35 -17.43 -10.06
CA GLN A 147 -8.32 -16.53 -11.21
C GLN A 147 -6.89 -16.24 -11.67
N TRP A 148 -5.97 -15.95 -10.75
CA TRP A 148 -4.57 -15.70 -11.08
C TRP A 148 -3.87 -16.88 -11.78
N TYR A 149 -4.32 -18.10 -11.48
CA TYR A 149 -3.80 -19.31 -12.18
C TYR A 149 -4.26 -19.34 -13.64
N GLN A 150 -5.53 -19.07 -13.86
CA GLN A 150 -6.11 -19.01 -15.22
C GLN A 150 -5.50 -17.87 -16.04
N ASP A 151 -5.30 -16.71 -15.43
CA ASP A 151 -4.66 -15.55 -16.07
C ASP A 151 -3.21 -15.84 -16.48
N ALA A 152 -2.48 -16.59 -15.66
CA ALA A 152 -1.12 -17.02 -15.98
C ALA A 152 -1.08 -18.02 -17.13
N LEU A 153 -2.05 -18.94 -17.21
CA LEU A 153 -2.18 -19.87 -18.35
C LEU A 153 -2.46 -19.15 -19.68
N LEU A 154 -3.25 -18.06 -19.62
CA LEU A 154 -3.57 -17.25 -20.79
C LEU A 154 -2.40 -16.39 -21.27
N SER A 155 -1.38 -16.20 -20.43
CA SER A 155 -0.21 -15.35 -20.72
C SER A 155 1.10 -16.09 -20.40
N PRO A 156 1.48 -17.13 -21.15
CA PRO A 156 2.69 -17.91 -20.90
C PRO A 156 3.95 -17.01 -20.86
N ASN A 157 4.91 -17.38 -20.03
CA ASN A 157 6.17 -16.66 -19.78
C ASN A 157 6.01 -15.25 -19.17
N SER A 158 4.80 -14.88 -18.76
CA SER A 158 4.53 -13.63 -18.03
C SER A 158 4.15 -13.96 -16.60
N VAL A 159 4.87 -13.37 -15.65
CA VAL A 159 4.53 -13.51 -14.23
C VAL A 159 3.23 -12.76 -13.97
N LYS A 160 2.28 -13.46 -13.37
CA LYS A 160 1.03 -12.90 -12.87
C LYS A 160 1.08 -12.81 -11.35
N ILE A 161 0.60 -11.72 -10.82
CA ILE A 161 0.53 -11.50 -9.39
C ILE A 161 -0.89 -11.81 -8.97
N GLY A 162 -1.01 -12.75 -8.02
CA GLY A 162 -2.27 -13.05 -7.36
C GLY A 162 -2.54 -12.09 -6.20
N SER A 163 -3.69 -12.27 -5.58
CA SER A 163 -4.01 -11.53 -4.36
C SER A 163 -3.16 -12.01 -3.18
N TYR A 164 -3.05 -11.17 -2.16
CA TYR A 164 -2.57 -11.63 -0.86
C TYR A 164 -3.48 -12.73 -0.32
N GLN A 165 -2.87 -13.80 0.18
CA GLN A 165 -3.60 -14.91 0.79
C GLN A 165 -2.97 -15.26 2.13
N THR A 166 -3.80 -15.62 3.09
CA THR A 166 -3.32 -16.20 4.34
C THR A 166 -3.12 -17.70 4.13
N ILE A 167 -1.90 -18.18 4.34
CA ILE A 167 -1.60 -19.60 4.44
C ILE A 167 -1.61 -19.93 5.93
N GLY A 168 -2.56 -20.78 6.33
CA GLY A 168 -2.67 -21.27 7.71
C GLY A 168 -1.46 -22.12 8.09
N ALA A 169 -1.09 -22.11 9.37
CA ALA A 169 -0.05 -22.98 9.87
C ALA A 169 -0.33 -24.47 9.61
N SER A 170 -1.61 -24.86 9.51
CA SER A 170 -2.09 -26.21 9.16
C SER A 170 -1.84 -26.57 7.70
N ASP A 171 -1.76 -25.58 6.82
CA ASP A 171 -1.57 -25.77 5.37
C ASP A 171 -0.10 -25.95 5.00
N LEU A 172 0.82 -25.67 5.93
CA LEU A 172 2.26 -25.90 5.77
C LEU A 172 2.65 -27.26 6.35
N TYR A 173 3.39 -28.06 5.59
CA TYR A 173 3.75 -29.44 5.98
C TYR A 173 4.65 -29.49 7.23
N LEU A 174 5.48 -28.48 7.44
CA LEU A 174 6.39 -28.39 8.60
C LEU A 174 5.74 -27.75 9.83
N GLY A 175 4.47 -28.03 10.08
CA GLY A 175 3.59 -27.49 11.12
C GLY A 175 4.29 -26.98 12.37
N GLY A 176 3.92 -25.79 12.81
CA GLY A 176 4.43 -25.13 14.02
C GLY A 176 4.60 -23.61 13.84
N GLY A 177 4.28 -23.09 12.68
CA GLY A 177 4.30 -21.67 12.39
C GLY A 177 2.99 -20.96 12.73
N LYS A 178 3.04 -19.65 12.68
CA LYS A 178 1.84 -18.78 12.64
C LYS A 178 1.30 -18.73 11.23
N ASP A 179 0.02 -18.39 11.10
CA ASP A 179 -0.57 -18.04 9.82
C ASP A 179 0.28 -16.96 9.13
N GLN A 180 0.55 -17.16 7.86
CA GLN A 180 1.42 -16.27 7.08
C GLN A 180 0.63 -15.61 5.97
N LEU A 181 0.69 -14.31 5.89
CA LEU A 181 0.17 -13.56 4.76
C LEU A 181 1.21 -13.60 3.64
N VAL A 182 0.85 -14.15 2.51
CA VAL A 182 1.74 -14.30 1.34
C VAL A 182 1.19 -13.60 0.12
N LEU A 183 2.08 -13.07 -0.69
CA LEU A 183 1.80 -12.65 -2.05
C LEU A 183 2.14 -13.81 -2.99
N ILE A 184 1.27 -14.04 -3.97
CA ILE A 184 1.41 -15.14 -4.92
C ILE A 184 1.93 -14.61 -6.24
N TYR A 185 2.95 -15.27 -6.75
CA TYR A 185 3.49 -15.04 -8.10
C TYR A 185 3.31 -16.33 -8.91
N ALA A 186 2.62 -16.24 -10.02
CA ALA A 186 2.34 -17.38 -10.88
C ALA A 186 2.95 -17.18 -12.27
N LEU A 187 3.62 -18.18 -12.78
CA LEU A 187 4.22 -18.20 -14.11
C LEU A 187 3.92 -19.52 -14.79
N SER A 188 3.25 -19.47 -15.94
CA SER A 188 3.12 -20.64 -16.83
C SER A 188 4.34 -20.69 -17.74
N PRO A 189 5.28 -21.63 -17.53
CA PRO A 189 6.44 -21.76 -18.39
C PRO A 189 6.03 -22.42 -19.71
N ASN A 190 6.50 -21.87 -20.82
CA ASN A 190 6.27 -22.50 -22.13
C ASN A 190 7.33 -23.59 -22.39
N VAL A 191 7.46 -24.54 -21.45
CA VAL A 191 8.48 -25.57 -21.50
C VAL A 191 7.83 -26.92 -21.80
N MET A 192 8.03 -27.40 -22.99
CA MET A 192 7.68 -28.77 -23.38
C MET A 192 8.96 -29.63 -23.45
N ILE A 193 9.30 -30.30 -22.35
CA ILE A 193 10.35 -31.35 -22.38
C ILE A 193 9.78 -32.65 -22.91
N ASP A 194 8.54 -32.99 -22.53
CA ASP A 194 7.71 -34.03 -23.06
C ASP A 194 6.24 -33.62 -22.90
N ARG A 195 5.39 -33.89 -23.89
CA ARG A 195 3.97 -33.49 -23.87
C ARG A 195 3.19 -34.06 -22.68
N SER A 196 3.63 -35.21 -22.12
CA SER A 196 2.97 -35.89 -20.99
C SER A 196 3.45 -35.42 -19.63
N GLN A 197 4.64 -34.85 -19.53
CA GLN A 197 5.32 -34.53 -18.28
C GLN A 197 5.72 -33.04 -18.19
N SER A 198 4.89 -32.12 -18.68
CA SER A 198 5.22 -30.71 -18.65
C SER A 198 4.77 -30.05 -17.37
N VAL A 199 5.61 -29.15 -16.85
CA VAL A 199 5.21 -28.21 -15.80
C VAL A 199 4.18 -27.25 -16.38
N GLU A 200 3.01 -27.21 -15.80
CA GLU A 200 1.92 -26.35 -16.23
C GLU A 200 2.05 -24.95 -15.62
N MET A 201 2.43 -24.91 -14.34
CA MET A 201 2.53 -23.65 -13.56
C MET A 201 3.64 -23.73 -12.54
N VAL A 202 4.38 -22.64 -12.37
CA VAL A 202 5.27 -22.42 -11.23
C VAL A 202 4.69 -21.29 -10.39
N VAL A 203 4.51 -21.55 -9.10
CA VAL A 203 3.90 -20.61 -8.17
C VAL A 203 4.86 -20.37 -7.01
N MET A 204 5.24 -19.13 -6.80
CA MET A 204 6.03 -18.71 -5.67
C MET A 204 5.14 -18.02 -4.63
N TYR A 205 5.31 -18.41 -3.38
CA TYR A 205 4.62 -17.87 -2.22
C TYR A 205 5.64 -17.10 -1.38
N GLN A 206 5.47 -15.80 -1.31
CA GLN A 206 6.37 -14.91 -0.58
C GLN A 206 5.64 -14.26 0.59
N THR A 207 6.20 -14.36 1.81
CA THR A 207 5.78 -13.48 2.89
C THR A 207 6.19 -12.07 2.54
N THR A 208 5.22 -11.19 2.42
CA THR A 208 5.48 -9.83 1.96
C THR A 208 5.94 -8.94 3.10
N ASP A 209 6.99 -8.20 2.85
CA ASP A 209 7.39 -7.06 3.67
C ASP A 209 6.55 -5.80 3.42
N ALA A 210 5.65 -5.82 2.42
CA ALA A 210 4.76 -4.68 2.15
C ALA A 210 4.00 -4.24 3.42
N GLY A 211 3.55 -5.22 4.23
CA GLY A 211 2.96 -4.95 5.54
C GLY A 211 3.93 -4.30 6.52
N ASN A 212 5.19 -4.69 6.51
CA ASN A 212 6.22 -4.09 7.36
C ASN A 212 6.62 -2.72 6.84
N SER A 213 6.76 -2.52 5.54
CA SER A 213 7.02 -1.21 4.93
C SER A 213 5.92 -0.23 5.31
N ILE A 214 4.65 -0.58 5.12
CA ILE A 214 3.53 0.26 5.51
C ILE A 214 3.52 0.51 7.03
N ARG A 215 3.74 -0.51 7.87
CA ARG A 215 3.84 -0.36 9.33
C ARG A 215 5.01 0.53 9.75
N ASN A 216 6.17 0.39 9.11
CA ASN A 216 7.36 1.17 9.40
C ASN A 216 7.16 2.63 8.99
N TYR A 217 6.61 2.88 7.81
CA TYR A 217 6.23 4.23 7.38
C TYR A 217 5.21 4.82 8.35
N ASN A 218 4.16 4.11 8.67
CA ASN A 218 3.14 4.57 9.62
C ASN A 218 3.74 4.85 11.00
N ARG A 219 4.61 3.98 11.53
CA ARG A 219 5.31 4.18 12.81
C ARG A 219 6.25 5.38 12.79
N ASN A 220 7.00 5.58 11.72
CA ASN A 220 7.97 6.66 11.61
C ASN A 220 7.28 8.02 11.45
N TYR A 221 6.22 8.10 10.67
CA TYR A 221 5.46 9.32 10.47
C TYR A 221 4.54 9.65 11.64
N ASN A 222 3.93 8.65 12.31
CA ASN A 222 3.08 8.89 13.48
C ASN A 222 3.88 9.28 14.74
N ARG A 223 5.21 9.17 14.75
CA ARG A 223 6.06 9.71 15.84
C ARG A 223 6.22 11.22 15.81
N GLY A 224 5.90 11.88 14.69
CA GLY A 224 5.88 13.34 14.54
C GLY A 224 4.47 13.89 14.56
N ASN A 225 4.36 15.22 14.32
CA ASN A 225 3.05 15.91 14.20
C ASN A 225 2.27 15.50 12.92
N ASN A 226 2.88 14.73 12.03
CA ASN A 226 2.28 14.29 10.77
C ASN A 226 1.71 12.88 10.93
N LYS A 227 0.47 12.77 11.36
CA LYS A 227 -0.22 11.49 11.43
C LYS A 227 -0.69 11.09 10.04
N LEU A 228 -0.24 9.92 9.55
CA LEU A 228 -0.70 9.34 8.29
C LEU A 228 -2.08 8.66 8.40
N GLY A 229 -2.61 8.58 9.62
CA GLY A 229 -3.86 7.89 9.87
C GLY A 229 -3.77 6.37 9.62
N ILE A 230 -4.88 5.78 9.22
CA ILE A 230 -4.97 4.36 8.89
C ILE A 230 -4.61 4.21 7.41
N MET A 231 -3.56 3.43 7.12
CA MET A 231 -3.15 3.12 5.75
C MET A 231 -3.55 1.70 5.41
N GLN A 232 -4.10 1.50 4.22
CA GLN A 232 -4.48 0.20 3.69
C GLN A 232 -4.12 0.07 2.21
N ILE A 233 -3.98 -1.18 1.76
CA ILE A 233 -3.95 -1.52 0.34
C ILE A 233 -5.30 -2.13 0.01
N VAL A 234 -5.92 -1.65 -1.06
CA VAL A 234 -7.18 -2.17 -1.59
C VAL A 234 -7.00 -2.61 -3.04
N ASP A 235 -7.80 -3.59 -3.45
CA ASP A 235 -7.87 -4.00 -4.86
C ASP A 235 -8.62 -2.95 -5.72
N GLU A 236 -8.79 -3.25 -6.99
CA GLU A 236 -9.53 -2.42 -7.94
C GLU A 236 -11.01 -2.21 -7.57
N ASN A 237 -11.58 -3.14 -6.79
CA ASN A 237 -12.97 -3.09 -6.31
C ASN A 237 -13.10 -2.36 -4.97
N GLY A 238 -11.98 -1.94 -4.37
CA GLY A 238 -11.94 -1.31 -3.06
C GLY A 238 -11.94 -2.31 -1.89
N THR A 239 -11.76 -3.61 -2.17
CA THR A 239 -11.67 -4.64 -1.12
C THR A 239 -10.32 -4.53 -0.43
N PRO A 240 -10.28 -4.43 0.91
CA PRO A 240 -9.02 -4.35 1.64
C PRO A 240 -8.22 -5.65 1.49
N ILE A 241 -6.99 -5.53 0.98
CA ILE A 241 -6.00 -6.61 0.87
C ILE A 241 -5.09 -6.61 2.08
N PHE A 242 -4.68 -5.44 2.53
CA PHE A 242 -3.82 -5.24 3.68
C PHE A 242 -4.21 -3.95 4.42
N ARG A 243 -4.16 -3.97 5.75
CA ARG A 243 -4.48 -2.83 6.62
C ARG A 243 -3.48 -2.73 7.78
N THR A 244 -3.12 -1.51 8.16
CA THR A 244 -2.18 -1.28 9.28
C THR A 244 -2.80 -1.47 10.65
N GLU A 245 -4.10 -1.29 10.77
CA GLU A 245 -4.88 -1.45 12.01
C GLU A 245 -6.09 -2.35 11.74
N GLU A 246 -6.50 -3.12 12.75
CA GLU A 246 -7.61 -4.07 12.64
C GLU A 246 -8.99 -3.37 12.65
N THR A 247 -9.04 -2.14 13.17
CA THR A 247 -10.29 -1.38 13.27
C THR A 247 -10.52 -0.56 12.01
N GLU A 248 -11.69 -0.76 11.41
CA GLU A 248 -12.18 0.16 10.38
C GLU A 248 -12.38 1.55 10.98
N PRO A 249 -12.09 2.62 10.22
CA PRO A 249 -12.52 3.95 10.64
C PRO A 249 -14.04 3.90 10.80
N GLU A 250 -14.55 4.13 12.03
CA GLU A 250 -15.98 4.20 12.31
C GLU A 250 -16.61 5.33 11.47
N GLY A 251 -17.06 4.98 10.27
CA GLY A 251 -17.65 5.90 9.30
C GLY A 251 -16.62 6.78 8.57
N THR A 252 -16.95 7.20 7.37
CA THR A 252 -16.10 8.10 6.55
C THR A 252 -16.28 9.57 6.92
N VAL A 253 -17.22 9.88 7.81
CA VAL A 253 -17.52 11.26 8.21
C VAL A 253 -16.37 11.82 9.06
N GLY A 254 -15.81 12.95 8.61
CA GLY A 254 -14.69 13.61 9.32
C GLY A 254 -13.30 13.10 8.95
N TYR A 255 -13.19 12.15 8.03
CA TYR A 255 -11.90 11.68 7.48
C TYR A 255 -11.67 12.22 6.07
N THR A 256 -10.40 12.50 5.78
CA THR A 256 -9.92 12.76 4.42
C THR A 256 -9.24 11.48 3.93
N CYS A 257 -9.73 10.93 2.80
CA CYS A 257 -9.09 9.80 2.14
C CYS A 257 -8.14 10.33 1.06
N VAL A 258 -6.89 9.85 1.10
CA VAL A 258 -5.90 10.05 0.03
C VAL A 258 -5.63 8.72 -0.61
N LYS A 259 -5.75 8.64 -1.94
CA LYS A 259 -5.62 7.42 -2.73
C LYS A 259 -4.53 7.57 -3.78
N THR A 260 -3.62 6.58 -3.84
CA THR A 260 -2.51 6.52 -4.80
C THR A 260 -2.52 5.16 -5.50
N PRO A 261 -2.39 5.09 -6.82
CA PRO A 261 -2.34 3.82 -7.54
C PRO A 261 -1.05 3.06 -7.23
N LEU A 262 -1.17 1.74 -7.13
CA LEU A 262 -0.10 0.77 -6.98
C LEU A 262 -0.18 -0.21 -8.15
N GLU A 263 0.61 0.02 -9.18
CA GLU A 263 0.62 -0.81 -10.37
C GLU A 263 1.55 -2.01 -10.19
N LEU A 264 1.02 -3.22 -10.29
CA LEU A 264 1.73 -4.48 -10.08
C LEU A 264 1.73 -5.35 -11.34
N GLY A 265 2.05 -4.76 -12.48
CA GLY A 265 2.10 -5.45 -13.76
C GLY A 265 0.72 -5.80 -14.32
N ASN A 266 0.05 -6.81 -13.79
CA ASN A 266 -1.28 -7.26 -14.25
C ASN A 266 -2.44 -6.79 -13.37
N ALA A 267 -2.16 -6.21 -12.21
CA ALA A 267 -3.17 -5.73 -11.27
C ALA A 267 -2.90 -4.27 -10.89
N THR A 268 -3.95 -3.47 -10.81
CA THR A 268 -3.88 -2.12 -10.28
C THR A 268 -4.56 -2.10 -8.91
N TRP A 269 -3.75 -2.01 -7.87
CA TRP A 269 -4.22 -1.82 -6.50
C TRP A 269 -4.10 -0.35 -6.12
N TYR A 270 -4.54 -0.02 -4.93
CA TYR A 270 -4.46 1.35 -4.44
C TYR A 270 -4.00 1.35 -2.99
N ILE A 271 -3.14 2.32 -2.67
CA ILE A 271 -2.80 2.65 -1.29
C ILE A 271 -3.74 3.77 -0.87
N GLU A 272 -4.51 3.54 0.18
CA GLU A 272 -5.44 4.50 0.76
C GLU A 272 -5.01 4.87 2.18
N SER A 273 -5.05 6.15 2.49
CA SER A 273 -4.82 6.68 3.84
C SER A 273 -6.04 7.46 4.31
N TYR A 274 -6.57 7.10 5.47
CA TYR A 274 -7.70 7.75 6.12
C TYR A 274 -7.20 8.56 7.31
N ILE A 275 -7.29 9.89 7.22
CA ILE A 275 -6.79 10.81 8.22
C ILE A 275 -7.93 11.68 8.70
N LYS A 276 -8.04 11.88 10.02
CA LYS A 276 -9.02 12.82 10.56
C LYS A 276 -8.75 14.21 10.02
N THR A 277 -9.77 14.83 9.42
CA THR A 277 -9.65 16.19 8.86
C THR A 277 -9.22 17.21 9.91
N SER A 278 -9.64 17.02 11.17
CA SER A 278 -9.21 17.86 12.31
C SER A 278 -7.72 17.73 12.62
N GLU A 279 -7.15 16.52 12.48
CA GLU A 279 -5.71 16.29 12.69
C GLU A 279 -4.89 16.87 11.54
N LEU A 280 -5.39 16.73 10.30
CA LEU A 280 -4.77 17.30 9.11
C LEU A 280 -4.64 18.83 9.20
N MET A 281 -5.63 19.51 9.82
CA MET A 281 -5.71 20.95 9.93
C MET A 281 -5.20 21.49 11.28
N GLN A 282 -4.70 20.64 12.17
CA GLN A 282 -4.38 21.03 13.55
C GLN A 282 -3.37 22.19 13.63
N ASP A 283 -2.30 22.12 12.85
CA ASP A 283 -1.26 23.17 12.89
C ASP A 283 -1.74 24.46 12.25
N PHE A 284 -2.54 24.37 11.18
CA PHE A 284 -3.20 25.55 10.61
C PHE A 284 -4.13 26.21 11.65
N LEU A 285 -4.94 25.44 12.36
CA LEU A 285 -5.87 25.99 13.36
C LEU A 285 -5.13 26.70 14.50
N LYS A 286 -3.94 26.21 14.93
CA LYS A 286 -3.09 26.89 15.91
C LYS A 286 -2.60 28.25 15.38
N ILE A 287 -2.08 28.28 14.15
CA ILE A 287 -1.58 29.50 13.52
C ILE A 287 -2.74 30.49 13.28
N ALA A 288 -3.87 30.01 12.77
CA ALA A 288 -5.06 30.84 12.58
C ALA A 288 -5.55 31.44 13.91
N GLY A 289 -5.54 30.66 14.99
CA GLY A 289 -5.88 31.13 16.32
C GLY A 289 -4.98 32.28 16.81
N ILE A 290 -3.66 32.17 16.60
CA ILE A 290 -2.70 33.24 16.94
C ILE A 290 -2.97 34.49 16.09
N ILE A 291 -3.19 34.33 14.78
CA ILE A 291 -3.48 35.44 13.87
C ILE A 291 -4.77 36.18 14.31
N LEU A 292 -5.81 35.42 14.62
CA LEU A 292 -7.09 35.96 15.07
C LEU A 292 -6.96 36.67 16.41
N LEU A 293 -6.17 36.16 17.35
CA LEU A 293 -5.90 36.80 18.65
C LEU A 293 -5.16 38.11 18.47
N VAL A 294 -4.12 38.16 17.63
CA VAL A 294 -3.38 39.40 17.33
C VAL A 294 -4.30 40.41 16.64
N ALA A 295 -5.11 39.98 15.69
CA ALA A 295 -6.08 40.85 15.03
C ALA A 295 -7.10 41.41 16.02
N ALA A 296 -7.63 40.60 16.94
CA ALA A 296 -8.57 41.03 17.96
C ALA A 296 -7.94 42.10 18.90
N LEU A 297 -6.66 41.93 19.28
CA LEU A 297 -5.92 42.92 20.05
C LEU A 297 -5.76 44.26 19.32
N ILE A 298 -5.40 44.18 18.03
CA ILE A 298 -5.28 45.41 17.19
C ILE A 298 -6.62 46.10 17.08
N PHE A 299 -7.72 45.35 16.85
CA PHE A 299 -9.06 45.92 16.79
C PHE A 299 -9.51 46.52 18.11
N ALA A 300 -9.21 45.86 19.25
CA ALA A 300 -9.51 46.43 20.58
C ALA A 300 -8.78 47.74 20.85
N LEU A 301 -7.48 47.79 20.51
CA LEU A 301 -6.68 48.99 20.64
C LEU A 301 -7.21 50.14 19.74
N ALA A 302 -7.49 49.84 18.47
CA ALA A 302 -8.06 50.81 17.54
C ALA A 302 -9.42 51.32 18.02
N GLY A 303 -10.27 50.46 18.55
CA GLY A 303 -11.55 50.81 19.15
C GLY A 303 -11.40 51.68 20.40
N TYR A 304 -10.41 51.38 21.27
CA TYR A 304 -10.11 52.17 22.44
C TYR A 304 -9.68 53.60 22.07
N PHE A 305 -8.71 53.74 21.14
CA PHE A 305 -8.27 55.06 20.67
C PHE A 305 -9.34 55.83 19.91
N ALA A 306 -10.26 55.13 19.20
CA ALA A 306 -11.40 55.79 18.53
C ALA A 306 -12.53 56.19 19.49
N GLY A 307 -12.53 55.66 20.71
CA GLY A 307 -13.51 55.99 21.76
C GLY A 307 -13.11 57.18 22.66
N TYR A 308 -11.78 57.44 22.71
CA TYR A 308 -11.23 58.58 23.42
C TYR A 308 -11.26 59.84 22.54
#